data_17f465a561fce661d19a1fbb44870c31
#
_entry.id   17f465a561fce661d19a1fbb44870c31
#
_cell.length_a   1.000
_cell.length_b   1.000
_cell.length_c   1.000
_cell.angle_alpha   90.00
_cell.angle_beta   90.00
_cell.angle_gamma   90.00
#
_symmetry.space_group_name_H-M   'P 1'
#
loop_
_entity.id
_entity.type
_entity.pdbx_description
1 polymer ?
#
loop_
_entity_poly.entity_id
_entity_poly.type
_entity_poly.pdbx_seq_one_letter_code
_entity_poly.pdbx_strand_id
1 'polypeptide(L)'
;MNQEIATPRTPLHQFSVPLSATRRGARLARLLAAEQLRSWDVPLDPARLIVAELAANAAVHGRVPGRSFRLTLVVNEPGTLRIEVTDTRGDRLPARARATARTEPAESGYGLLLVEELADRWGVRTGPVPCKTAWAEVDLDR
;
A
#
# COMPACT_ATOMS: atom_id res chain seq x y z
N MET A 1 10.63 -14.14 18.15
CA MET A 1 10.82 -13.77 17.81
C MET A 1 11.22 -13.53 17.17
N ASN A 2 11.18 -13.35 17.07
CA ASN A 2 11.54 -12.96 16.38
C ASN A 2 12.00 -12.88 15.61
N GLN A 3 12.01 -12.96 15.44
CA GLN A 3 12.44 -12.88 14.82
C GLN A 3 12.83 -12.63 13.82
N GLU A 4 12.58 -12.84 13.30
CA GLU A 4 12.59 -12.52 12.18
C GLU A 4 13.37 -11.46 11.92
N ILE A 5 13.50 -10.97 12.53
CA ILE A 5 14.19 -9.93 12.47
C ILE A 5 15.43 -10.21 12.13
N ALA A 6 15.74 -11.13 12.54
CA ALA A 6 17.02 -11.48 12.40
C ALA A 6 17.47 -11.54 11.02
N THR A 7 16.83 -12.04 10.14
CA THR A 7 17.35 -12.21 8.87
C THR A 7 16.69 -11.41 7.89
N PRO A 8 17.24 -10.37 7.54
CA PRO A 8 16.64 -9.49 6.60
C PRO A 8 16.59 -10.23 5.30
N ARG A 9 15.50 -10.21 4.63
CA ARG A 9 15.39 -10.82 3.39
C ARG A 9 15.97 -9.96 2.36
N THR A 10 16.66 -10.52 1.42
CA THR A 10 17.23 -9.77 0.34
C THR A 10 16.17 -9.65 -0.73
N PRO A 11 15.77 -8.49 -1.13
CA PRO A 11 14.74 -8.37 -2.15
C PRO A 11 15.25 -8.82 -3.49
N LEU A 12 14.43 -9.56 -4.22
CA LEU A 12 14.75 -9.95 -5.56
C LEU A 12 14.47 -8.80 -6.49
N HIS A 13 13.44 -8.01 -6.22
CA HIS A 13 13.09 -6.85 -7.01
C HIS A 13 12.58 -5.77 -6.08
N GLN A 14 12.81 -4.53 -6.42
CA GLN A 14 12.40 -3.45 -5.58
C GLN A 14 12.11 -2.21 -6.41
N PHE A 15 11.06 -1.50 -6.11
CA PHE A 15 10.68 -0.30 -6.84
C PHE A 15 9.99 0.65 -5.87
N SER A 16 10.31 1.91 -5.93
CA SER A 16 9.70 2.88 -5.04
C SER A 16 9.62 4.21 -5.75
N VAL A 17 8.49 4.89 -5.64
CA VAL A 17 8.31 6.16 -6.32
C VAL A 17 7.37 7.06 -5.54
N PRO A 18 7.67 8.36 -5.45
CA PRO A 18 6.76 9.30 -4.81
C PRO A 18 5.75 9.78 -5.85
N LEU A 19 4.52 9.99 -5.42
CA LEU A 19 3.47 10.44 -6.32
C LEU A 19 2.61 11.46 -5.59
N SER A 20 1.97 12.34 -6.32
CA SER A 20 1.12 13.34 -5.67
C SER A 20 -0.09 12.66 -5.06
N ALA A 21 -0.55 13.19 -3.95
CA ALA A 21 -1.71 12.63 -3.27
C ALA A 21 -2.97 13.18 -3.92
N THR A 22 -3.17 12.84 -5.17
CA THR A 22 -4.30 13.29 -5.97
C THR A 22 -4.83 12.12 -6.76
N ARG A 23 -5.96 12.35 -7.42
CA ARG A 23 -6.54 11.32 -8.25
C ARG A 23 -5.58 10.96 -9.36
N ARG A 24 -4.87 11.94 -9.91
CA ARG A 24 -3.91 11.66 -10.96
C ARG A 24 -2.76 10.83 -10.40
N GLY A 25 -2.29 11.14 -9.19
CA GLY A 25 -1.22 10.37 -8.59
C GLY A 25 -1.65 8.94 -8.34
N ALA A 26 -2.89 8.72 -7.93
CA ALA A 26 -3.38 7.37 -7.71
C ALA A 26 -3.45 6.60 -9.03
N ARG A 27 -3.84 7.29 -10.11
CA ARG A 27 -3.90 6.63 -11.39
C ARG A 27 -2.50 6.26 -11.87
N LEU A 28 -1.54 7.15 -11.64
CA LEU A 28 -0.18 6.85 -12.03
C LEU A 28 0.36 5.68 -11.22
N ALA A 29 -0.02 5.58 -9.94
CA ALA A 29 0.43 4.47 -9.13
C ALA A 29 0.00 3.15 -9.75
N ARG A 30 -1.25 3.07 -10.22
CA ARG A 30 -1.72 1.84 -10.83
C ARG A 30 -0.96 1.53 -12.09
N LEU A 31 -0.73 2.54 -12.93
CA LEU A 31 -0.05 2.31 -14.19
C LEU A 31 1.40 1.93 -13.99
N LEU A 32 2.08 2.59 -13.06
CA LEU A 32 3.47 2.28 -12.82
C LEU A 32 3.62 0.90 -12.17
N ALA A 33 2.69 0.55 -11.29
CA ALA A 33 2.74 -0.76 -10.67
C ALA A 33 2.56 -1.85 -11.73
N ALA A 34 1.61 -1.67 -12.63
CA ALA A 34 1.36 -2.67 -13.66
C ALA A 34 2.59 -2.82 -14.56
N GLU A 35 3.20 -1.71 -14.89
CA GLU A 35 4.37 -1.76 -15.75
C GLU A 35 5.51 -2.46 -15.03
N GLN A 36 5.73 -2.15 -13.77
CA GLN A 36 6.81 -2.76 -13.04
C GLN A 36 6.58 -4.25 -12.83
N LEU A 37 5.36 -4.66 -12.49
CA LEU A 37 5.06 -6.06 -12.29
C LEU A 37 5.24 -6.83 -13.58
N ARG A 38 4.88 -6.21 -14.70
CA ARG A 38 5.03 -6.86 -15.98
C ARG A 38 6.51 -7.05 -16.28
N SER A 39 7.31 -6.04 -15.97
CA SER A 39 8.73 -6.12 -16.21
C SER A 39 9.37 -7.20 -15.34
N TRP A 40 8.84 -7.48 -14.18
CA TRP A 40 9.37 -8.51 -13.30
C TRP A 40 8.72 -9.88 -13.56
N ASP A 41 7.81 -9.94 -14.51
CA ASP A 41 7.14 -11.18 -14.82
C ASP A 41 6.34 -11.66 -13.62
N VAL A 42 5.72 -10.75 -12.91
CA VAL A 42 4.90 -11.06 -11.77
C VAL A 42 3.44 -10.89 -12.17
N PRO A 43 2.55 -11.76 -11.73
CA PRO A 43 1.14 -11.64 -12.11
C PRO A 43 0.58 -10.28 -11.73
N LEU A 44 -0.22 -9.70 -12.59
CA LEU A 44 -0.79 -8.40 -12.32
C LEU A 44 -1.89 -8.43 -11.27
N ASP A 45 -2.66 -9.47 -11.22
CA ASP A 45 -3.73 -9.58 -10.25
C ASP A 45 -3.36 -10.57 -9.19
N PRO A 46 -3.76 -10.38 -7.96
CA PRO A 46 -4.61 -9.28 -7.49
C PRO A 46 -3.82 -8.01 -7.13
N ALA A 47 -2.53 -8.03 -7.34
CA ALA A 47 -1.69 -6.91 -6.93
C ALA A 47 -2.17 -5.57 -7.47
N ARG A 48 -2.56 -5.53 -8.74
CA ARG A 48 -2.95 -4.29 -9.35
C ARG A 48 -4.18 -3.69 -8.64
N LEU A 49 -5.11 -4.55 -8.23
CA LEU A 49 -6.29 -4.06 -7.54
C LEU A 49 -5.93 -3.56 -6.15
N ILE A 50 -5.00 -4.22 -5.49
CA ILE A 50 -4.56 -3.79 -4.18
C ILE A 50 -3.91 -2.42 -4.27
N VAL A 51 -3.03 -2.23 -5.25
CA VAL A 51 -2.38 -0.95 -5.44
C VAL A 51 -3.42 0.13 -5.66
N ALA A 52 -4.41 -0.17 -6.49
CA ALA A 52 -5.44 0.82 -6.79
C ALA A 52 -6.18 1.27 -5.52
N GLU A 53 -6.51 0.32 -4.65
CA GLU A 53 -7.23 0.67 -3.44
C GLU A 53 -6.37 1.43 -2.45
N LEU A 54 -5.14 1.00 -2.26
CA LEU A 54 -4.28 1.67 -1.31
C LEU A 54 -3.93 3.08 -1.79
N ALA A 55 -3.69 3.23 -3.09
CA ALA A 55 -3.35 4.53 -3.63
C ALA A 55 -4.56 5.47 -3.61
N ALA A 56 -5.74 4.94 -3.88
CA ALA A 56 -6.94 5.75 -3.84
C ALA A 56 -7.19 6.25 -2.41
N ASN A 57 -6.95 5.41 -1.42
CA ASN A 57 -7.12 5.81 -0.06
C ASN A 57 -6.12 6.91 0.30
N ALA A 58 -4.89 6.80 -0.15
CA ALA A 58 -3.90 7.81 0.15
C ALA A 58 -4.28 9.13 -0.52
N ALA A 59 -4.81 9.07 -1.73
CA ALA A 59 -5.19 10.28 -2.43
C ALA A 59 -6.36 10.98 -1.74
N VAL A 60 -7.30 10.21 -1.26
CA VAL A 60 -8.46 10.80 -0.62
C VAL A 60 -8.09 11.39 0.74
N HIS A 61 -7.37 10.65 1.53
CA HIS A 61 -7.07 11.10 2.86
C HIS A 61 -5.93 12.08 2.95
N GLY A 62 -5.06 12.09 1.99
CA GLY A 62 -3.94 13.00 2.03
C GLY A 62 -4.04 14.18 1.13
N ARG A 63 -5.23 14.55 0.69
CA ARG A 63 -5.31 15.63 -0.22
C ARG A 63 -5.09 16.97 0.34
N VAL A 64 -3.98 17.27 0.79
CA VAL A 64 -3.61 18.59 1.20
C VAL A 64 -2.66 19.02 0.11
N PRO A 65 -2.79 20.21 -0.43
CA PRO A 65 -1.93 20.64 -1.52
C PRO A 65 -0.47 20.40 -1.20
N GLY A 66 0.23 19.89 -2.15
CA GLY A 66 1.64 19.67 -1.99
C GLY A 66 2.02 18.37 -1.31
N ARG A 67 1.03 17.59 -0.88
CA ARG A 67 1.37 16.34 -0.22
C ARG A 67 1.57 15.23 -1.24
N SER A 68 2.29 14.22 -0.82
CA SER A 68 2.55 13.09 -1.70
C SER A 68 2.46 11.81 -0.91
N PHE A 69 2.42 10.71 -1.60
CA PHE A 69 2.54 9.42 -0.97
C PHE A 69 3.62 8.67 -1.73
N ARG A 70 4.11 7.60 -1.16
CA ARG A 70 5.16 6.81 -1.82
C ARG A 70 4.62 5.41 -2.03
N LEU A 71 4.74 4.92 -3.25
CA LEU A 71 4.37 3.56 -3.57
C LEU A 71 5.65 2.73 -3.58
N THR A 72 5.66 1.62 -2.89
CA THR A 72 6.81 0.73 -2.87
C THR A 72 6.36 -0.68 -3.18
N LEU A 73 7.07 -1.36 -4.08
CA LEU A 73 6.79 -2.73 -4.43
C LEU A 73 8.08 -3.50 -4.19
N VAL A 74 7.99 -4.61 -3.48
CA VAL A 74 9.17 -5.42 -3.20
C VAL A 74 8.82 -6.88 -3.39
N VAL A 75 9.64 -7.62 -4.11
CA VAL A 75 9.45 -9.06 -4.23
C VAL A 75 10.58 -9.69 -3.44
N ASN A 76 10.25 -10.47 -2.43
CA ASN A 76 11.23 -11.14 -1.60
C ASN A 76 11.15 -12.63 -1.79
N GLU A 77 12.23 -13.32 -1.48
CA GLU A 77 12.18 -14.76 -1.50
C GLU A 77 11.36 -15.26 -0.35
N PRO A 78 10.67 -16.35 -0.49
CA PRO A 78 10.72 -17.23 -1.65
C PRO A 78 9.77 -16.82 -2.78
N GLY A 79 8.98 -15.88 -2.59
CA GLY A 79 8.09 -15.42 -3.62
C GLY A 79 6.92 -14.68 -3.02
N THR A 80 7.19 -13.56 -2.36
CA THR A 80 6.14 -12.73 -1.77
C THR A 80 6.27 -11.34 -2.33
N LEU A 81 5.19 -10.81 -2.85
CA LEU A 81 5.17 -9.43 -3.30
C LEU A 81 4.61 -8.61 -2.15
N ARG A 82 5.34 -7.58 -1.75
CA ARG A 82 4.85 -6.67 -0.73
C ARG A 82 4.57 -5.33 -1.37
N ILE A 83 3.40 -4.79 -1.11
CA ILE A 83 2.97 -3.51 -1.64
C ILE A 83 2.84 -2.56 -0.46
N GLU A 84 3.42 -1.39 -0.53
CA GLU A 84 3.30 -0.41 0.54
C GLU A 84 2.94 0.94 -0.04
N VAL A 85 2.05 1.64 0.62
CA VAL A 85 1.71 3.01 0.25
C VAL A 85 1.91 3.83 1.51
N THR A 86 2.89 4.71 1.51
CA THR A 86 3.25 5.51 2.68
C THR A 86 2.76 6.93 2.48
N ASP A 87 1.93 7.37 3.41
CA ASP A 87 1.35 8.70 3.36
C ASP A 87 2.02 9.48 4.48
N THR A 88 2.45 10.69 4.19
CA THR A 88 3.14 11.47 5.20
C THR A 88 2.19 12.11 6.20
N ARG A 89 0.90 11.86 6.10
CA ARG A 89 -0.04 12.43 7.04
C ARG A 89 -0.47 11.44 8.08
N GLY A 90 0.48 10.76 8.66
CA GLY A 90 0.16 9.82 9.69
C GLY A 90 -0.57 10.44 10.85
N ASP A 91 -0.33 11.71 11.07
CA ASP A 91 -0.98 12.36 12.18
C ASP A 91 -2.48 12.46 11.96
N ARG A 92 -2.94 12.22 10.76
CA ARG A 92 -4.34 12.33 10.54
C ARG A 92 -4.98 11.00 10.54
N LEU A 93 -4.22 10.01 10.67
CA LEU A 93 -4.69 8.74 10.70
C LEU A 93 -5.87 8.55 11.51
N PRO A 94 -5.86 8.91 12.58
CA PRO A 94 -6.91 8.63 13.44
C PRO A 94 -8.22 8.95 12.84
N ALA A 95 -8.17 9.64 11.88
CA ALA A 95 -9.39 10.02 11.35
C ALA A 95 -10.13 8.79 11.16
N ARG A 96 -9.42 7.81 10.69
CA ARG A 96 -10.08 6.74 10.42
C ARG A 96 -10.25 6.03 11.56
N ALA A 97 -9.41 6.09 12.37
CA ALA A 97 -9.49 5.36 13.52
C ALA A 97 -10.71 5.85 14.19
N ARG A 98 -10.93 7.09 14.16
CA ARG A 98 -12.04 7.51 14.84
C ARG A 98 -13.17 7.22 14.07
N ALA A 99 -13.06 7.19 12.91
CA ALA A 99 -14.15 7.02 12.14
C ALA A 99 -14.71 5.71 12.33
N THR A 100 -13.90 4.83 12.62
CA THR A 100 -14.39 3.57 12.77
C THR A 100 -15.40 3.66 13.68
N ALA A 101 -15.33 4.49 14.45
CA ALA A 101 -16.22 4.51 15.46
C ALA A 101 -17.50 4.81 14.78
N ARG A 102 -17.50 5.39 13.77
CA ARG A 102 -18.64 5.75 13.30
C ARG A 102 -19.00 5.14 12.23
N THR A 103 -19.20 4.63 11.93
CA THR A 103 -19.71 4.03 10.94
C THR A 103 -19.72 4.62 9.69
N GLU A 104 -19.22 5.36 9.44
CA GLU A 104 -19.18 5.89 8.32
C GLU A 104 -18.55 5.18 7.49
N PRO A 105 -18.82 4.45 6.98
CA PRO A 105 -18.31 3.52 6.25
C PRO A 105 -17.66 4.05 5.23
N ALA A 106 -18.14 4.65 4.84
CA ALA A 106 -17.53 5.19 3.88
C ALA A 106 -16.69 4.46 3.02
N GLU A 107 -16.20 5.06 2.11
CA GLU A 107 -15.36 4.47 1.21
C GLU A 107 -14.17 3.87 1.76
N SER A 108 -13.60 4.43 2.69
CA SER A 108 -12.35 3.88 3.13
C SER A 108 -12.58 2.49 3.64
N GLY A 109 -13.73 2.20 4.11
CA GLY A 109 -13.97 0.89 4.61
C GLY A 109 -14.03 -0.10 3.48
N TYR A 110 -14.57 0.29 2.36
CA TYR A 110 -14.67 -0.60 1.26
C TYR A 110 -13.30 -0.92 0.72
N GLY A 111 -12.43 0.05 0.65
CA GLY A 111 -11.11 -0.20 0.15
C GLY A 111 -10.38 -1.22 0.97
N LEU A 112 -10.46 -1.10 2.27
CA LEU A 112 -9.76 -2.04 3.12
C LEU A 112 -10.38 -3.42 3.05
N LEU A 113 -11.68 -3.50 2.85
CA LEU A 113 -12.31 -4.79 2.73
C LEU A 113 -11.79 -5.49 1.48
N LEU A 114 -11.61 -4.77 0.41
CA LEU A 114 -11.12 -5.38 -0.80
C LEU A 114 -9.69 -5.85 -0.60
N VAL A 115 -8.87 -5.08 0.07
CA VAL A 115 -7.50 -5.47 0.33
C VAL A 115 -7.50 -6.73 1.19
N GLU A 116 -8.36 -6.77 2.20
CA GLU A 116 -8.41 -7.90 3.06
C GLU A 116 -8.79 -9.17 2.29
N GLU A 117 -9.69 -9.04 1.32
CA GLU A 117 -10.08 -10.20 0.54
C GLU A 117 -8.99 -10.66 -0.41
N LEU A 118 -8.23 -9.75 -0.95
CA LEU A 118 -7.27 -10.09 -1.98
C LEU A 118 -5.87 -10.39 -1.49
N ALA A 119 -5.49 -9.86 -0.36
CA ALA A 119 -4.13 -10.04 0.12
C ALA A 119 -4.02 -11.25 1.03
N ASP A 120 -2.85 -11.82 1.11
CA ASP A 120 -2.63 -12.91 2.03
C ASP A 120 -2.37 -12.35 3.43
N ARG A 121 -1.80 -11.16 3.51
CA ARG A 121 -1.58 -10.48 4.77
C ARG A 121 -1.66 -8.99 4.49
N TRP A 122 -2.09 -8.19 5.44
CA TRP A 122 -2.15 -6.75 5.25
C TRP A 122 -2.22 -6.04 6.60
N GLY A 123 -1.97 -4.76 6.59
CA GLY A 123 -2.04 -3.99 7.81
C GLY A 123 -1.72 -2.54 7.58
N VAL A 124 -1.75 -1.78 8.66
CA VAL A 124 -1.42 -0.38 8.59
C VAL A 124 -0.42 -0.14 9.71
N ARG A 125 0.68 0.53 9.41
CA ARG A 125 1.68 0.81 10.39
C ARG A 125 1.84 2.31 10.50
N THR A 126 1.87 2.85 11.70
CA THR A 126 2.05 4.28 11.85
C THR A 126 3.48 4.52 12.27
N GLY A 127 4.05 5.58 11.81
CA GLY A 127 5.37 5.98 12.15
C GLY A 127 6.40 5.54 11.15
N PRO A 128 7.56 6.15 11.19
CA PRO A 128 7.88 7.24 12.08
C PRO A 128 6.98 8.41 11.77
N VAL A 129 6.65 9.15 12.77
CA VAL A 129 5.79 10.32 12.62
C VAL A 129 6.42 11.24 11.63
N PRO A 130 5.66 11.84 10.74
CA PRO A 130 4.22 11.77 10.62
C PRO A 130 3.74 10.77 9.58
N CYS A 131 4.43 9.74 9.34
CA CYS A 131 4.10 8.79 8.29
C CYS A 131 3.16 7.68 8.70
N LYS A 132 2.43 7.18 7.74
CA LYS A 132 1.54 6.06 7.94
C LYS A 132 1.70 5.20 6.71
N THR A 133 1.90 3.92 6.87
CA THR A 133 2.07 3.00 5.75
C THR A 133 0.99 1.94 5.77
N ALA A 134 0.26 1.84 4.68
CA ALA A 134 -0.69 0.77 4.49
C ALA A 134 0.04 -0.26 3.64
N TRP A 135 0.01 -1.51 4.01
CA TRP A 135 0.77 -2.51 3.30
C TRP A 135 -0.05 -3.79 3.08
N ALA A 136 0.35 -4.54 2.08
CA ALA A 136 -0.28 -5.81 1.80
C ALA A 136 0.76 -6.75 1.21
N GLU A 137 0.59 -8.04 1.45
CA GLU A 137 1.50 -9.04 0.89
C GLU A 137 0.70 -10.09 0.16
N VAL A 138 1.21 -10.51 -0.97
CA VAL A 138 0.59 -11.52 -1.81
C VAL A 138 1.63 -12.58 -2.08
N ASP A 139 1.30 -13.82 -1.78
CA ASP A 139 2.23 -14.91 -2.04
C ASP A 139 2.10 -15.30 -3.50
N LEU A 140 3.20 -15.32 -4.18
CA LEU A 140 3.20 -15.51 -5.62
C LEU A 140 3.25 -16.95 -6.08
N ASP A 141 3.84 -17.79 -5.33
CA ASP A 141 3.93 -19.15 -5.76
C ASP A 141 2.89 -20.00 -5.16
N ARG A 142 1.72 -19.84 -5.44
CA ARG A 142 0.74 -20.67 -4.93
C ARG A 142 0.21 -21.58 -5.92
#